data_48a3ccc7abaf2021ed8081e3bebe1b5a
#
_entry.id   48a3ccc7abaf2021ed8081e3bebe1b5a
#
_cell.length_a   1.000
_cell.length_b   1.000
_cell.length_c   1.000
_cell.angle_alpha   90.00
_cell.angle_beta   90.00
_cell.angle_gamma   90.00
#
_symmetry.space_group_name_H-M   'P 1'
#
loop_
_entity.id
_entity.type
_entity.pdbx_description
1 polymer ?
#
loop_
_entity_poly.entity_id
_entity_poly.type
_entity_poly.pdbx_seq_one_letter_code
_entity_poly.pdbx_strand_id
1 'polypeptide(L)'
;MLNILDVLKQVKNQLEVTLPLMEGRQKGSLVLDVNMTIKDWGYLTDHEKGEDYVAFIIEEDTNNFYFGGSVTTDKFKKIDAMGEEVVNAIKEHGMPVVFEAKKSKATNMTYHDMIIKA
;
A
#
# COMPACT_ATOMS: atom_id res chain seq x y z
N MET A 1 -25.86 -23.17 -19.95
CA MET A 1 -25.25 -23.93 -18.82
C MET A 1 -23.94 -23.25 -18.40
N LEU A 2 -23.78 -22.99 -17.11
CA LEU A 2 -22.56 -22.41 -16.61
C LEU A 2 -21.44 -23.45 -16.60
N ASN A 3 -20.30 -23.08 -17.20
CA ASN A 3 -19.10 -23.89 -17.12
C ASN A 3 -18.45 -23.71 -15.77
N ILE A 4 -18.15 -24.78 -15.04
CA ILE A 4 -17.57 -24.71 -13.70
C ILE A 4 -16.23 -23.96 -13.69
N LEU A 5 -15.41 -24.08 -14.73
CA LEU A 5 -14.15 -23.36 -14.81
C LEU A 5 -14.37 -21.85 -14.90
N ASP A 6 -15.40 -21.42 -15.63
CA ASP A 6 -15.74 -19.99 -15.72
C ASP A 6 -16.28 -19.47 -14.40
N VAL A 7 -17.09 -20.26 -13.70
CA VAL A 7 -17.60 -19.94 -12.36
C VAL A 7 -16.44 -19.77 -11.38
N LEU A 8 -15.48 -20.71 -11.38
CA LEU A 8 -14.32 -20.66 -10.48
C LEU A 8 -13.42 -19.45 -10.76
N LYS A 9 -13.23 -19.08 -12.03
CA LYS A 9 -12.50 -17.87 -12.41
C LYS A 9 -13.19 -16.62 -11.89
N GLN A 10 -14.51 -16.57 -12.00
CA GLN A 10 -15.31 -15.46 -11.49
C GLN A 10 -15.19 -15.32 -9.97
N VAL A 11 -15.29 -16.45 -9.25
CA VAL A 11 -15.12 -16.49 -7.80
C VAL A 11 -13.72 -16.03 -7.41
N LYS A 12 -12.70 -16.53 -8.09
CA LYS A 12 -11.30 -16.13 -7.85
C LYS A 12 -11.11 -14.64 -8.06
N ASN A 13 -11.63 -14.07 -9.16
CA ASN A 13 -11.51 -12.65 -9.46
C ASN A 13 -12.22 -11.78 -8.44
N GLN A 14 -13.35 -12.23 -7.88
CA GLN A 14 -14.06 -11.50 -6.83
C GLN A 14 -13.35 -11.59 -5.48
N LEU A 15 -12.62 -12.67 -5.24
CA LEU A 15 -11.83 -12.85 -4.02
C LEU A 15 -10.48 -12.12 -4.09
N GLU A 16 -9.94 -11.96 -5.29
CA GLU A 16 -8.74 -11.13 -5.51
C GLU A 16 -9.16 -9.66 -5.59
N VAL A 17 -9.18 -9.01 -4.44
CA VAL A 17 -9.55 -7.58 -4.39
C VAL A 17 -8.44 -6.76 -5.02
N THR A 18 -8.73 -6.15 -6.17
CA THR A 18 -7.83 -5.21 -6.82
C THR A 18 -8.28 -3.80 -6.50
N LEU A 19 -7.41 -2.98 -5.95
CA LEU A 19 -7.72 -1.58 -5.67
C LEU A 19 -7.70 -0.76 -6.97
N PRO A 20 -8.57 0.27 -7.10
CA PRO A 20 -8.57 1.13 -8.29
C PRO A 20 -7.19 1.75 -8.58
N LEU A 21 -6.42 2.09 -7.56
CA LEU A 21 -5.07 2.66 -7.74
C LEU A 21 -4.08 1.69 -8.40
N MET A 22 -4.37 0.40 -8.38
CA MET A 22 -3.52 -0.62 -8.99
C MET A 22 -3.81 -0.83 -10.48
N GLU A 23 -4.95 -0.36 -10.98
CA GLU A 23 -5.34 -0.54 -12.37
C GLU A 23 -4.36 0.13 -13.33
N GLY A 24 -3.91 -0.61 -14.33
CA GLY A 24 -2.95 -0.13 -15.33
C GLY A 24 -1.53 0.02 -14.80
N ARG A 25 -1.25 -0.42 -13.57
CA ARG A 25 0.07 -0.34 -12.94
C ARG A 25 0.60 -1.72 -12.62
N GLN A 26 1.92 -1.81 -12.52
CA GLN A 26 2.63 -3.03 -12.11
C GLN A 26 3.19 -2.85 -10.71
N LYS A 27 3.46 -3.97 -10.03
CA LYS A 27 4.10 -3.93 -8.72
C LYS A 27 5.55 -3.47 -8.86
N GLY A 28 5.89 -2.37 -8.19
CA GLY A 28 7.24 -1.85 -8.12
C GLY A 28 7.99 -2.37 -6.90
N SER A 29 9.32 -2.30 -6.96
CA SER A 29 10.19 -2.57 -5.82
C SER A 29 10.47 -1.28 -5.08
N LEU A 30 10.23 -1.28 -3.77
CA LEU A 30 10.45 -0.11 -2.92
C LEU A 30 11.94 0.27 -2.93
N VAL A 31 12.22 1.55 -3.20
CA VAL A 31 13.58 2.09 -3.17
C VAL A 31 13.77 2.82 -1.84
N LEU A 32 14.88 2.51 -1.16
CA LEU A 32 15.21 3.12 0.13
C LEU A 32 16.00 4.41 -0.06
N ASP A 33 15.87 5.31 0.93
CA ASP A 33 16.65 6.55 1.03
C ASP A 33 16.45 7.52 -0.14
N VAL A 34 15.29 7.43 -0.82
CA VAL A 34 14.91 8.28 -1.94
C VAL A 34 13.63 9.03 -1.59
N ASN A 35 13.58 10.31 -1.94
CA ASN A 35 12.39 11.13 -1.75
C ASN A 35 11.26 10.68 -2.67
N MET A 36 10.10 10.43 -2.10
CA MET A 36 8.89 10.03 -2.81
C MET A 36 7.72 10.88 -2.32
N THR A 37 6.71 11.04 -3.16
CA THR A 37 5.49 11.77 -2.82
C THR A 37 4.30 10.82 -2.91
N ILE A 38 3.71 10.48 -1.77
CA ILE A 38 2.53 9.60 -1.71
C ILE A 38 1.31 10.36 -2.23
N LYS A 39 0.60 9.78 -3.19
CA LYS A 39 -0.59 10.40 -3.81
C LYS A 39 -1.89 9.70 -3.47
N ASP A 40 -1.86 8.40 -3.26
CA ASP A 40 -3.04 7.61 -2.92
C ASP A 40 -2.62 6.31 -2.28
N TRP A 41 -3.54 5.71 -1.52
CA TRP A 41 -3.32 4.41 -0.87
C TRP A 41 -4.63 3.70 -0.60
N GLY A 42 -4.54 2.41 -0.37
CA GLY A 42 -5.65 1.55 0.04
C GLY A 42 -5.09 0.30 0.70
N TYR A 43 -5.98 -0.61 1.08
CA TYR A 43 -5.57 -1.80 1.84
C TYR A 43 -6.05 -3.06 1.14
N LEU A 44 -5.20 -4.08 1.18
CA LEU A 44 -5.51 -5.45 0.78
C LEU A 44 -5.42 -6.34 2.02
N THR A 45 -6.09 -7.47 1.99
CA THR A 45 -6.05 -8.42 3.10
C THR A 45 -5.30 -9.67 2.68
N ASP A 46 -4.31 -10.07 3.49
CA ASP A 46 -3.66 -11.36 3.35
C ASP A 46 -4.55 -12.40 4.02
N HIS A 47 -5.23 -13.23 3.22
CA HIS A 47 -6.20 -14.21 3.71
C HIS A 47 -5.56 -15.32 4.53
N GLU A 48 -4.29 -15.63 4.30
CA GLU A 48 -3.58 -16.66 5.06
C GLU A 48 -3.28 -16.18 6.48
N LYS A 49 -2.90 -14.91 6.63
CA LYS A 49 -2.52 -14.32 7.92
C LYS A 49 -3.65 -13.55 8.58
N GLY A 50 -4.70 -13.22 7.83
CA GLY A 50 -5.80 -12.38 8.31
C GLY A 50 -5.38 -10.95 8.59
N GLU A 51 -4.29 -10.48 8.00
CA GLU A 51 -3.75 -9.14 8.20
C GLU A 51 -3.91 -8.26 6.97
N ASP A 52 -4.19 -6.98 7.20
CA ASP A 52 -4.22 -5.99 6.12
C ASP A 52 -2.81 -5.49 5.83
N TYR A 53 -2.57 -5.14 4.57
CA TYR A 53 -1.37 -4.46 4.16
C TYR A 53 -1.70 -3.35 3.17
N VAL A 54 -0.93 -2.25 3.24
CA VAL A 54 -1.18 -1.07 2.43
C VAL A 54 -0.59 -1.24 1.02
N ALA A 55 -1.34 -0.77 0.03
CA ALA A 55 -0.83 -0.52 -1.33
C ALA A 55 -0.90 0.98 -1.57
N PHE A 56 0.11 1.56 -2.18
CA PHE A 56 0.16 2.99 -2.43
C PHE A 56 0.81 3.32 -3.77
N ILE A 57 0.55 4.53 -4.25
CA ILE A 57 1.17 5.08 -5.46
C ILE A 57 1.88 6.39 -5.12
N ILE A 58 2.89 6.70 -5.93
CA ILE A 58 3.69 7.91 -5.78
C ILE A 58 3.61 8.78 -7.04
N GLU A 59 3.83 10.07 -6.86
CA GLU A 59 3.80 11.04 -7.96
C GLU A 59 4.94 10.81 -8.95
N GLU A 60 6.10 10.41 -8.48
CA GLU A 60 7.32 10.21 -9.26
C GLU A 60 7.30 8.98 -10.18
N ASP A 61 6.35 8.06 -9.95
CA ASP A 61 6.25 6.83 -10.72
C ASP A 61 4.78 6.49 -10.97
N THR A 62 4.30 6.77 -12.18
CA THR A 62 2.91 6.55 -12.56
C THR A 62 2.63 5.14 -13.09
N ASN A 63 3.68 4.33 -13.29
CA ASN A 63 3.57 3.00 -13.89
C ASN A 63 3.48 1.88 -12.85
N ASN A 64 3.83 2.15 -11.60
CA ASN A 64 3.91 1.15 -10.56
C ASN A 64 3.06 1.52 -9.35
N PHE A 65 2.70 0.50 -8.57
CA PHE A 65 2.22 0.64 -7.21
C PHE A 65 3.17 -0.12 -6.29
N TYR A 66 3.09 0.17 -4.98
CA TYR A 66 4.01 -0.39 -4.00
C TYR A 66 3.24 -0.96 -2.82
N PHE A 67 3.78 -1.99 -2.19
CA PHE A 67 3.23 -2.54 -0.96
C PHE A 67 4.07 -2.11 0.23
N GLY A 68 3.39 -1.83 1.35
CA GLY A 68 4.04 -1.57 2.63
C GLY A 68 3.92 -2.74 3.58
N GLY A 69 4.90 -2.90 4.46
CA GLY A 69 4.85 -3.88 5.54
C GLY A 69 3.95 -3.41 6.70
N SER A 70 3.97 -4.14 7.80
CA SER A 70 3.09 -3.87 8.96
C SER A 70 3.30 -2.47 9.55
N VAL A 71 4.54 -2.02 9.67
CA VAL A 71 4.84 -0.69 10.24
C VAL A 71 4.27 0.42 9.35
N THR A 72 4.50 0.34 8.05
CA THR A 72 3.98 1.30 7.08
C THR A 72 2.45 1.27 7.02
N THR A 73 1.86 0.08 7.02
CA THR A 73 0.40 -0.11 7.04
C THR A 73 -0.22 0.57 8.26
N ASP A 74 0.36 0.37 9.44
CA ASP A 74 -0.12 1.00 10.67
C ASP A 74 -0.05 2.52 10.61
N LYS A 75 1.00 3.07 10.02
CA LYS A 75 1.13 4.53 9.84
C LYS A 75 0.03 5.08 8.94
N PHE A 76 -0.27 4.42 7.83
CA PHE A 76 -1.36 4.83 6.94
C PHE A 76 -2.73 4.74 7.65
N LYS A 77 -2.95 3.69 8.43
CA LYS A 77 -4.20 3.56 9.22
C LYS A 77 -4.34 4.68 10.24
N LYS A 78 -3.25 5.10 10.86
CA LYS A 78 -3.27 6.26 11.79
C LYS A 78 -3.59 7.56 11.05
N ILE A 79 -3.09 7.73 9.84
CA ILE A 79 -3.43 8.89 9.00
C ILE A 79 -4.92 8.87 8.66
N ASP A 80 -5.46 7.72 8.26
CA ASP A 80 -6.91 7.57 7.98
C ASP A 80 -7.76 7.92 9.19
N ALA A 81 -7.31 7.57 10.39
CA ALA A 81 -7.99 7.89 11.64
C ALA A 81 -8.01 9.38 11.97
N MET A 82 -7.17 10.18 11.33
CA MET A 82 -7.17 11.65 11.50
C MET A 82 -8.35 12.33 10.81
N GLY A 83 -9.06 11.62 9.92
CA GLY A 83 -10.29 12.08 9.27
C GLY A 83 -10.13 12.39 7.79
N GLU A 84 -11.26 12.49 7.10
CA GLU A 84 -11.32 12.71 5.65
C GLU A 84 -10.61 13.98 5.20
N GLU A 85 -10.70 15.03 5.97
CA GLU A 85 -10.09 16.33 5.64
C GLU A 85 -8.56 16.20 5.50
N VAL A 86 -7.92 15.49 6.44
CA VAL A 86 -6.47 15.23 6.39
C VAL A 86 -6.14 14.31 5.20
N VAL A 87 -6.88 13.23 5.03
CA VAL A 87 -6.68 12.27 3.94
C VAL A 87 -6.82 12.95 2.58
N ASN A 88 -7.86 13.75 2.38
CA ASN A 88 -8.10 14.45 1.12
C ASN A 88 -7.02 15.49 0.83
N ALA A 89 -6.53 16.19 1.84
CA ALA A 89 -5.43 17.14 1.68
C ALA A 89 -4.15 16.45 1.20
N ILE A 90 -3.84 15.29 1.77
CA ILE A 90 -2.66 14.50 1.36
C ILE A 90 -2.82 14.01 -0.09
N LYS A 91 -4.00 13.49 -0.45
CA LYS A 91 -4.25 13.00 -1.81
C LYS A 91 -4.20 14.11 -2.85
N GLU A 92 -4.61 15.32 -2.47
CA GLU A 92 -4.57 16.48 -3.36
C GLU A 92 -3.15 17.03 -3.54
N HIS A 93 -2.41 17.20 -2.45
CA HIS A 93 -1.10 17.87 -2.46
C HIS A 93 0.09 16.90 -2.49
N GLY A 94 -0.10 15.67 -2.07
CA GLY A 94 0.96 14.69 -1.92
C GLY A 94 1.61 14.77 -0.54
N MET A 95 2.13 13.63 -0.07
CA MET A 95 2.83 13.52 1.20
C MET A 95 4.27 13.11 0.94
N PRO A 96 5.25 14.00 1.18
CA PRO A 96 6.65 13.66 0.97
C PRO A 96 7.15 12.68 2.04
N VAL A 97 7.75 11.59 1.59
CA VAL A 97 8.26 10.54 2.47
C VAL A 97 9.61 10.02 1.98
N VAL A 98 10.31 9.36 2.90
CA VAL A 98 11.50 8.55 2.60
C VAL A 98 11.32 7.23 3.33
N PHE A 99 11.65 6.12 2.68
CA PHE A 99 11.66 4.80 3.32
C PHE A 99 13.07 4.46 3.76
N GLU A 100 13.22 4.07 5.01
CA GLU A 100 14.51 3.69 5.60
C GLU A 100 14.43 2.28 6.15
N ALA A 101 15.52 1.51 5.99
CA ALA A 101 15.64 0.20 6.62
C ALA A 101 15.98 0.39 8.09
N LYS A 102 15.21 -0.27 8.97
CA LYS A 102 15.42 -0.26 10.42
C LYS A 102 15.40 -1.68 10.96
N LYS A 103 16.05 -1.89 12.08
CA LYS A 103 16.12 -3.18 12.73
C LYS A 103 15.22 -3.20 13.97
N SER A 104 14.33 -4.17 14.05
CA SER A 104 13.47 -4.35 15.20
C SER A 104 14.28 -4.87 16.38
N LYS A 105 14.18 -4.20 17.53
CA LYS A 105 14.85 -4.64 18.77
C LYS A 105 14.24 -5.92 19.33
N ALA A 106 12.95 -6.15 19.08
CA ALA A 106 12.22 -7.29 19.60
C ALA A 106 12.51 -8.58 18.83
N THR A 107 12.59 -8.51 17.48
CA THR A 107 12.71 -9.69 16.61
C THR A 107 14.03 -9.78 15.87
N ASN A 108 14.87 -8.76 15.99
CA ASN A 108 16.14 -8.65 15.25
C ASN A 108 15.99 -8.71 13.71
N MET A 109 14.77 -8.50 13.22
CA MET A 109 14.44 -8.49 11.79
C MET A 109 14.49 -7.07 11.24
N THR A 110 14.90 -6.94 9.97
CA THR A 110 14.88 -5.65 9.27
C THR A 110 13.47 -5.35 8.76
N TYR A 111 13.00 -4.13 8.94
CA TYR A 111 11.75 -3.63 8.37
C TYR A 111 11.99 -2.28 7.70
N HIS A 112 11.08 -1.90 6.80
CA HIS A 112 11.12 -0.61 6.14
C HIS A 112 10.17 0.35 6.86
N ASP A 113 10.70 1.49 7.30
CA ASP A 113 9.92 2.52 7.99
C ASP A 113 9.69 3.71 7.05
N MET A 114 8.45 4.18 7.03
CA MET A 114 8.05 5.35 6.24
C MET A 114 8.26 6.61 7.09
N ILE A 115 9.19 7.47 6.67
CA ILE A 115 9.50 8.71 7.35
C ILE A 115 8.85 9.87 6.60
N ILE A 116 7.98 10.61 7.27
CA ILE A 116 7.30 11.75 6.67
C ILE A 116 8.24 12.95 6.72
N LYS A 117 8.44 13.59 5.56
CA LYS A 117 9.29 14.78 5.41
C LYS A 117 8.42 16.03 5.43
N ALA A 118 8.15 16.51 6.60
CA ALA A 118 7.36 17.74 6.78
C ALA A 118 8.27 18.95 6.91
#